data_20947c203a3eaaf34211e9b00ad6fa9a
#
_entry.id   20947c203a3eaaf34211e9b00ad6fa9a
#
_cell.length_a   1.000
_cell.length_b   1.000
_cell.length_c   1.000
_cell.angle_alpha   90.00
_cell.angle_beta   90.00
_cell.angle_gamma   90.00
#
_symmetry.space_group_name_H-M   'P 1'
#
loop_
_entity.id
_entity.type
_entity.pdbx_description
1 polymer ?
#
loop_
_entity_poly.entity_id
_entity_poly.type
_entity_poly.pdbx_seq_one_letter_code
_entity_poly.pdbx_strand_id
1 'polypeptide(L)'
;MLIGGAACDEWFSRLSMTFRATRDLDIVLILEAVDADFVAALRGFIDEGGYAIRERSEGGPPVLYRFSKPKDERFPAMLEIFSRLPEGITLAEDQTIIPIPTGADRHSLSAILVDADYHALIRQQRETRDGLAFATATALIPLKAKAWLDLSARSQLAGETVDARDITKHRADVFRLAATLPGDTTVELPGPIRADLAAFLAAFPEESPEWPAILSAIKNTVGGNLKPAALRTAIGSFFLLSPS
;
A
#
# COMPACT_ATOMS: atom_id res chain seq x y z
N MET A 1 -10.62 -5.10 -0.62
CA MET A 1 -9.97 -4.83 0.67
C MET A 1 -9.05 -3.64 0.52
N LEU A 2 -9.11 -2.67 1.45
CA LEU A 2 -8.26 -1.49 1.42
C LEU A 2 -6.82 -1.80 1.85
N ILE A 3 -5.87 -1.14 1.19
CA ILE A 3 -4.47 -0.99 1.58
C ILE A 3 -4.09 0.49 1.51
N GLY A 4 -2.81 0.81 1.52
CA GLY A 4 -2.32 2.17 1.26
C GLY A 4 -2.71 3.20 2.32
N GLY A 5 -2.99 4.42 1.86
CA GLY A 5 -3.33 5.55 2.73
C GLY A 5 -4.69 5.39 3.42
N ALA A 6 -5.70 4.94 2.67
CA ALA A 6 -7.04 4.75 3.19
C ALA A 6 -7.11 3.68 4.29
N ALA A 7 -6.36 2.57 4.14
CA ALA A 7 -6.26 1.57 5.20
C ALA A 7 -5.52 2.10 6.45
N CYS A 8 -4.51 2.97 6.27
CA CYS A 8 -3.90 3.65 7.41
C CYS A 8 -4.91 4.54 8.15
N ASP A 9 -5.75 5.27 7.42
CA ASP A 9 -6.78 6.13 8.03
C ASP A 9 -7.78 5.31 8.85
N GLU A 10 -8.26 4.17 8.33
CA GLU A 10 -9.11 3.23 9.06
C GLU A 10 -8.41 2.65 10.31
N TRP A 11 -7.13 2.27 10.18
CA TRP A 11 -6.34 1.80 11.32
C TRP A 11 -6.24 2.84 12.43
N PHE A 12 -5.91 4.09 12.10
CA PHE A 12 -5.79 5.17 13.07
C PHE A 12 -7.15 5.57 13.67
N SER A 13 -8.21 5.59 12.85
CA SER A 13 -9.59 5.82 13.30
C SER A 13 -10.04 4.78 14.33
N ARG A 14 -9.68 3.51 14.14
CA ARG A 14 -9.92 2.42 15.11
C ARG A 14 -9.28 2.71 16.47
N LEU A 15 -8.13 3.39 16.49
CA LEU A 15 -7.41 3.78 17.70
C LEU A 15 -7.86 5.15 18.24
N SER A 16 -8.93 5.73 17.69
CA SER A 16 -9.39 7.10 17.99
C SER A 16 -8.31 8.16 17.74
N MET A 17 -7.47 7.92 16.75
CA MET A 17 -6.41 8.82 16.30
C MET A 17 -6.70 9.34 14.89
N THR A 18 -6.11 10.49 14.55
CA THR A 18 -6.25 11.06 13.20
C THR A 18 -5.03 10.73 12.36
N PHE A 19 -5.25 10.18 11.17
CA PHE A 19 -4.20 10.01 10.17
C PHE A 19 -4.02 11.30 9.34
N ARG A 20 -2.97 11.37 8.53
CA ARG A 20 -2.84 12.43 7.53
C ARG A 20 -3.93 12.32 6.47
N ALA A 21 -4.33 13.43 5.89
CA ALA A 21 -5.29 13.43 4.79
C ALA A 21 -4.82 12.53 3.63
N THR A 22 -5.73 11.70 3.12
CA THR A 22 -5.56 10.88 1.93
C THR A 22 -6.82 10.98 1.08
N ARG A 23 -6.65 11.01 -0.23
CA ARG A 23 -7.75 11.03 -1.20
C ARG A 23 -7.64 9.88 -2.20
N ASP A 24 -6.58 9.07 -2.09
CA ASP A 24 -6.33 7.94 -2.95
C ASP A 24 -6.87 6.68 -2.30
N LEU A 25 -7.46 5.81 -3.10
CA LEU A 25 -8.04 4.55 -2.68
C LEU A 25 -7.30 3.39 -3.35
N ASP A 26 -6.52 2.67 -2.56
CA ASP A 26 -5.76 1.51 -3.00
C ASP A 26 -6.52 0.23 -2.60
N ILE A 27 -6.92 -0.59 -3.58
CA ILE A 27 -7.74 -1.79 -3.37
C ILE A 27 -6.98 -3.03 -3.80
N VAL A 28 -6.77 -3.97 -2.88
CA VAL A 28 -6.34 -5.33 -3.21
C VAL A 28 -7.56 -6.21 -3.46
N LEU A 29 -7.58 -6.85 -4.62
CA LEU A 29 -8.59 -7.84 -4.97
C LEU A 29 -8.28 -9.19 -4.30
N ILE A 30 -9.30 -9.79 -3.75
CA ILE A 30 -9.32 -11.21 -3.41
C ILE A 30 -9.99 -11.92 -4.60
N LEU A 31 -9.18 -12.54 -5.45
CA LEU A 31 -9.65 -13.07 -6.74
C LEU A 31 -10.80 -14.05 -6.61
N GLU A 32 -10.82 -14.81 -5.53
CA GLU A 32 -11.87 -15.77 -5.20
C GLU A 32 -13.23 -15.11 -4.88
N ALA A 33 -13.24 -13.80 -4.63
CA ALA A 33 -14.43 -13.00 -4.36
C ALA A 33 -14.74 -11.98 -5.47
N VAL A 34 -14.05 -12.05 -6.59
CA VAL A 34 -14.33 -11.21 -7.77
C VAL A 34 -15.37 -11.91 -8.62
N ASP A 35 -16.62 -11.48 -8.50
CA ASP A 35 -17.74 -11.95 -9.30
C ASP A 35 -18.30 -10.86 -10.22
N ALA A 36 -19.33 -11.18 -10.98
CA ALA A 36 -19.94 -10.27 -11.94
C ALA A 36 -20.57 -9.05 -11.24
N ASP A 37 -21.14 -9.25 -10.04
CA ASP A 37 -21.82 -8.19 -9.26
C ASP A 37 -20.78 -7.19 -8.74
N PHE A 38 -19.64 -7.67 -8.22
CA PHE A 38 -18.51 -6.81 -7.85
C PHE A 38 -18.01 -5.98 -9.04
N VAL A 39 -17.82 -6.62 -10.19
CA VAL A 39 -17.32 -5.93 -11.40
C VAL A 39 -18.34 -4.87 -11.87
N ALA A 40 -19.63 -5.18 -11.84
CA ALA A 40 -20.69 -4.24 -12.19
C ALA A 40 -20.72 -3.05 -11.22
N ALA A 41 -20.65 -3.30 -9.91
CA ALA A 41 -20.61 -2.26 -8.89
C ALA A 41 -19.38 -1.35 -9.01
N LEU A 42 -18.19 -1.93 -9.24
CA LEU A 42 -16.97 -1.16 -9.45
C LEU A 42 -17.04 -0.27 -10.70
N ARG A 43 -17.59 -0.79 -11.81
CA ARG A 43 -17.81 0.00 -13.03
C ARG A 43 -18.81 1.13 -12.78
N GLY A 44 -19.93 0.84 -12.14
CA GLY A 44 -20.91 1.86 -11.77
C GLY A 44 -20.28 3.00 -10.97
N PHE A 45 -19.43 2.65 -10.01
CA PHE A 45 -18.68 3.63 -9.20
C PHE A 45 -17.72 4.48 -10.05
N ILE A 46 -16.99 3.86 -10.98
CA ILE A 46 -16.07 4.55 -11.88
C ILE A 46 -16.82 5.50 -12.82
N ASP A 47 -17.92 5.03 -13.39
CA ASP A 47 -18.76 5.81 -14.32
C ASP A 47 -19.43 6.98 -13.60
N GLU A 48 -19.98 6.76 -12.40
CA GLU A 48 -20.60 7.79 -11.57
C GLU A 48 -19.59 8.88 -11.17
N GLY A 49 -18.38 8.48 -10.79
CA GLY A 49 -17.29 9.42 -10.49
C GLY A 49 -16.75 10.15 -11.72
N GLY A 50 -17.05 9.65 -12.92
CA GLY A 50 -16.56 10.21 -14.19
C GLY A 50 -15.04 10.24 -14.30
N TYR A 51 -14.39 9.18 -13.80
CA TYR A 51 -12.94 9.05 -13.78
C TYR A 51 -12.32 9.04 -15.19
N ALA A 52 -11.14 9.66 -15.30
CA ALA A 52 -10.27 9.45 -16.44
C ALA A 52 -9.60 8.07 -16.32
N ILE A 53 -9.74 7.28 -17.38
CA ILE A 53 -9.09 5.97 -17.50
C ILE A 53 -7.73 6.18 -18.15
N ARG A 54 -6.67 5.59 -17.58
CA ARG A 54 -5.35 5.62 -18.22
C ARG A 54 -5.34 4.61 -19.37
N GLU A 55 -5.32 5.10 -20.59
CA GLU A 55 -5.11 4.30 -21.77
C GLU A 55 -3.62 4.02 -21.97
N ARG A 56 -3.30 2.83 -22.52
CA ARG A 56 -1.93 2.53 -22.96
C ARG A 56 -1.59 3.45 -24.13
N SER A 57 -0.41 4.05 -24.12
CA SER A 57 0.05 5.05 -25.11
C SER A 57 0.30 4.51 -26.53
N GLU A 58 0.01 3.26 -26.85
CA GLU A 58 0.31 2.62 -28.16
C GLU A 58 -0.83 1.71 -28.68
N GLY A 59 -2.06 2.21 -28.71
CA GLY A 59 -3.15 1.55 -29.46
C GLY A 59 -3.61 0.17 -28.94
N GLY A 60 -3.22 -0.20 -27.73
CA GLY A 60 -3.70 -1.41 -27.04
C GLY A 60 -5.04 -1.17 -26.33
N PRO A 61 -5.74 -2.25 -25.92
CA PRO A 61 -6.98 -2.10 -25.16
C PRO A 61 -6.73 -1.33 -23.85
N PRO A 62 -7.72 -0.55 -23.35
CA PRO A 62 -7.58 0.24 -22.14
C PRO A 62 -7.23 -0.68 -20.96
N VAL A 63 -6.27 -0.25 -20.14
CA VAL A 63 -5.79 -1.01 -18.99
C VAL A 63 -6.47 -0.46 -17.73
N LEU A 64 -7.49 -1.15 -17.26
CA LEU A 64 -8.40 -0.69 -16.22
C LEU A 64 -7.87 -1.05 -14.81
N TYR A 65 -6.79 -0.42 -14.35
CA TYR A 65 -6.24 -0.64 -13.01
C TYR A 65 -6.02 0.66 -12.22
N ARG A 66 -5.97 1.80 -12.92
CA ARG A 66 -5.80 3.11 -12.28
C ARG A 66 -6.79 4.09 -12.88
N PHE A 67 -7.56 4.71 -12.03
CA PHE A 67 -8.60 5.69 -12.36
C PHE A 67 -8.28 6.96 -11.59
N SER A 68 -8.29 8.09 -12.26
CA SER A 68 -7.88 9.37 -11.66
C SER A 68 -8.72 10.51 -12.18
N LYS A 69 -8.60 11.68 -11.56
CA LYS A 69 -9.29 12.90 -11.97
C LYS A 69 -10.81 12.70 -12.08
N PRO A 70 -11.49 12.30 -10.99
CA PRO A 70 -12.95 12.21 -11.01
C PRO A 70 -13.54 13.60 -11.35
N LYS A 71 -14.66 13.63 -12.04
CA LYS A 71 -15.40 14.86 -12.31
C LYS A 71 -16.09 15.40 -11.06
N ASP A 72 -16.41 14.51 -10.11
CA ASP A 72 -17.01 14.85 -8.83
C ASP A 72 -15.98 14.73 -7.72
N GLU A 73 -15.65 15.82 -7.04
CA GLU A 73 -14.65 15.87 -5.97
C GLU A 73 -15.03 15.07 -4.70
N ARG A 74 -16.27 14.61 -4.58
CA ARG A 74 -16.73 13.70 -3.51
C ARG A 74 -16.13 12.31 -3.66
N PHE A 75 -15.70 11.94 -4.86
CA PHE A 75 -15.03 10.67 -5.13
C PHE A 75 -13.54 10.73 -4.78
N PRO A 76 -12.90 9.58 -4.48
CA PRO A 76 -11.45 9.49 -4.30
C PRO A 76 -10.71 10.10 -5.49
N ALA A 77 -9.63 10.85 -5.24
CA ALA A 77 -8.88 11.52 -6.32
C ALA A 77 -8.21 10.51 -7.27
N MET A 78 -7.86 9.35 -6.73
CA MET A 78 -7.33 8.22 -7.49
C MET A 78 -7.82 6.90 -6.89
N LEU A 79 -8.09 5.93 -7.78
CA LEU A 79 -8.37 4.55 -7.44
C LEU A 79 -7.35 3.67 -8.13
N GLU A 80 -6.66 2.82 -7.37
CA GLU A 80 -5.72 1.83 -7.88
C GLU A 80 -6.12 0.42 -7.46
N ILE A 81 -6.01 -0.52 -8.40
CA ILE A 81 -6.37 -1.91 -8.19
C ILE A 81 -5.12 -2.77 -8.21
N PHE A 82 -4.97 -3.58 -7.18
CA PHE A 82 -3.86 -4.50 -6.96
C PHE A 82 -4.38 -5.93 -6.86
N SER A 83 -3.59 -6.90 -7.31
CA SER A 83 -3.90 -8.31 -7.17
C SER A 83 -2.65 -9.18 -7.20
N ARG A 84 -2.77 -10.41 -6.69
CA ARG A 84 -1.81 -11.48 -6.99
C ARG A 84 -1.98 -11.96 -8.43
N LEU A 85 -0.98 -12.66 -8.94
CA LEU A 85 -1.10 -13.32 -10.25
C LEU A 85 -2.21 -14.38 -10.21
N PRO A 86 -3.21 -14.31 -11.10
CA PRO A 86 -4.19 -15.37 -11.25
C PRO A 86 -3.55 -16.68 -11.72
N GLU A 87 -4.12 -17.81 -11.31
CA GLU A 87 -3.65 -19.12 -11.78
C GLU A 87 -3.81 -19.28 -13.28
N GLY A 88 -2.84 -19.93 -13.91
CA GLY A 88 -2.85 -20.20 -15.36
C GLY A 88 -2.44 -19.02 -16.24
N ILE A 89 -2.06 -17.87 -15.66
CA ILE A 89 -1.55 -16.72 -16.40
C ILE A 89 -0.01 -16.72 -16.34
N THR A 90 0.62 -16.69 -17.52
CA THR A 90 2.06 -16.47 -17.66
C THR A 90 2.32 -15.02 -18.00
N LEU A 91 3.25 -14.38 -17.29
CA LEU A 91 3.64 -12.99 -17.54
C LEU A 91 4.78 -12.93 -18.55
N ALA A 92 4.80 -11.86 -19.35
CA ALA A 92 5.99 -11.46 -20.06
C ALA A 92 7.04 -10.92 -19.07
N GLU A 93 8.31 -10.90 -19.51
CA GLU A 93 9.39 -10.30 -18.73
C GLU A 93 9.04 -8.84 -18.39
N ASP A 94 9.24 -8.43 -17.14
CA ASP A 94 8.92 -7.09 -16.61
C ASP A 94 7.43 -6.68 -16.62
N GLN A 95 6.51 -7.61 -16.87
CA GLN A 95 5.09 -7.30 -16.83
C GLN A 95 4.59 -7.13 -15.38
N THR A 96 4.17 -5.92 -15.04
CA THR A 96 3.61 -5.59 -13.70
C THR A 96 2.10 -5.38 -13.69
N ILE A 97 1.48 -5.26 -14.87
CA ILE A 97 0.02 -5.11 -15.00
C ILE A 97 -0.56 -6.41 -15.52
N ILE A 98 -1.48 -6.98 -14.77
CA ILE A 98 -2.08 -8.28 -15.03
C ILE A 98 -3.57 -8.15 -15.36
N PRO A 99 -4.09 -8.95 -16.30
CA PRO A 99 -5.52 -9.04 -16.54
C PRO A 99 -6.19 -9.78 -15.38
N ILE A 100 -7.37 -9.34 -15.00
CA ILE A 100 -8.21 -10.02 -14.01
C ILE A 100 -9.35 -10.72 -14.73
N PRO A 101 -9.49 -12.05 -14.59
CA PRO A 101 -10.59 -12.79 -15.19
C PRO A 101 -11.93 -12.33 -14.60
N THR A 102 -12.78 -11.73 -15.43
CA THR A 102 -14.07 -11.20 -14.98
C THR A 102 -15.27 -11.98 -15.53
N GLY A 103 -15.04 -13.03 -16.31
CA GLY A 103 -16.07 -13.85 -16.93
C GLY A 103 -16.96 -13.14 -17.95
N ALA A 104 -16.78 -11.84 -18.20
CA ALA A 104 -17.57 -11.04 -19.12
C ALA A 104 -16.71 -10.44 -20.23
N ASP A 105 -17.14 -10.66 -21.46
CA ASP A 105 -16.52 -10.08 -22.65
C ASP A 105 -16.60 -8.55 -22.67
N ARG A 106 -15.51 -7.92 -23.00
CA ARG A 106 -15.31 -6.58 -23.58
C ARG A 106 -14.55 -5.53 -22.78
N HIS A 107 -14.41 -5.61 -21.44
CA HIS A 107 -13.53 -4.67 -20.71
C HIS A 107 -12.86 -5.44 -19.57
N SER A 108 -11.69 -5.98 -19.82
CA SER A 108 -10.94 -6.71 -18.80
C SER A 108 -10.49 -5.75 -17.70
N LEU A 109 -10.94 -6.01 -16.47
CA LEU A 109 -10.32 -5.41 -15.30
C LEU A 109 -8.84 -5.83 -15.26
N SER A 110 -7.97 -4.91 -14.94
CA SER A 110 -6.55 -5.18 -14.73
C SER A 110 -6.17 -4.81 -13.31
N ALA A 111 -5.03 -5.27 -12.85
CA ALA A 111 -4.49 -4.92 -11.54
C ALA A 111 -2.97 -4.77 -11.61
N ILE A 112 -2.42 -4.01 -10.66
CA ILE A 112 -0.99 -3.98 -10.41
C ILE A 112 -0.62 -5.27 -9.69
N LEU A 113 0.40 -5.97 -10.17
CA LEU A 113 0.86 -7.21 -9.57
C LEU A 113 1.42 -6.94 -8.16
N VAL A 114 0.93 -7.71 -7.21
CA VAL A 114 1.47 -7.79 -5.85
C VAL A 114 2.14 -9.15 -5.68
N ASP A 115 3.33 -9.16 -5.13
CA ASP A 115 4.04 -10.39 -4.77
C ASP A 115 3.16 -11.31 -3.91
N ALA A 116 3.31 -12.63 -4.09
CA ALA A 116 2.46 -13.63 -3.45
C ALA A 116 2.56 -13.60 -1.92
N ASP A 117 3.77 -13.41 -1.37
CA ASP A 117 3.99 -13.34 0.08
C ASP A 117 3.33 -12.08 0.66
N TYR A 118 3.47 -10.93 0.00
CA TYR A 118 2.79 -9.70 0.40
C TYR A 118 1.27 -9.82 0.30
N HIS A 119 0.76 -10.45 -0.76
CA HIS A 119 -0.69 -10.68 -0.89
C HIS A 119 -1.22 -11.60 0.23
N ALA A 120 -0.48 -12.67 0.56
CA ALA A 120 -0.83 -13.56 1.66
C ALA A 120 -0.82 -12.83 3.01
N LEU A 121 0.20 -12.01 3.28
CA LEU A 121 0.29 -11.19 4.49
C LEU A 121 -0.91 -10.24 4.61
N ILE A 122 -1.26 -9.52 3.54
CA ILE A 122 -2.41 -8.62 3.50
C ILE A 122 -3.71 -9.37 3.85
N ARG A 123 -3.92 -10.56 3.28
CA ARG A 123 -5.10 -11.37 3.56
C ARG A 123 -5.18 -11.86 5.01
N GLN A 124 -4.05 -12.25 5.59
CA GLN A 124 -3.97 -12.73 6.97
C GLN A 124 -4.13 -11.61 7.98
N GLN A 125 -3.52 -10.45 7.69
CA GLN A 125 -3.44 -9.30 8.59
C GLN A 125 -4.47 -8.23 8.20
N ARG A 126 -5.76 -8.63 8.15
CA ARG A 126 -6.87 -7.74 7.85
C ARG A 126 -7.86 -7.67 9.01
N GLU A 127 -8.52 -6.55 9.09
CA GLU A 127 -9.73 -6.38 9.91
C GLU A 127 -10.91 -5.98 9.03
N THR A 128 -12.11 -6.20 9.54
CA THR A 128 -13.35 -5.75 8.90
C THR A 128 -14.14 -4.92 9.92
N ARG A 129 -14.51 -3.70 9.53
CA ARG A 129 -15.30 -2.80 10.35
C ARG A 129 -16.40 -2.20 9.47
N ASP A 130 -17.64 -2.25 9.92
CA ASP A 130 -18.80 -1.72 9.21
C ASP A 130 -18.91 -2.22 7.75
N GLY A 131 -18.54 -3.48 7.50
CA GLY A 131 -18.50 -4.09 6.18
C GLY A 131 -17.27 -3.76 5.33
N LEU A 132 -16.39 -2.87 5.79
CA LEU A 132 -15.17 -2.48 5.10
C LEU A 132 -13.97 -3.30 5.58
N ALA A 133 -13.36 -4.08 4.68
CA ALA A 133 -12.14 -4.82 4.97
C ALA A 133 -10.90 -3.96 4.66
N PHE A 134 -9.96 -3.88 5.60
CA PHE A 134 -8.71 -3.12 5.46
C PHE A 134 -7.52 -3.84 6.10
N ALA A 135 -6.32 -3.55 5.60
CA ALA A 135 -5.07 -4.08 6.13
C ALA A 135 -4.72 -3.41 7.47
N THR A 136 -4.25 -4.21 8.44
CA THR A 136 -3.78 -3.71 9.75
C THR A 136 -2.35 -3.18 9.68
N ALA A 137 -1.87 -2.53 10.76
CA ALA A 137 -0.48 -2.05 10.85
C ALA A 137 0.53 -3.16 10.57
N THR A 138 0.25 -4.42 10.94
CA THR A 138 1.11 -5.58 10.70
C THR A 138 1.39 -5.82 9.21
N ALA A 139 0.42 -5.58 8.32
CA ALA A 139 0.65 -5.66 6.88
C ALA A 139 1.08 -4.31 6.29
N LEU A 140 0.56 -3.19 6.79
CA LEU A 140 0.83 -1.86 6.25
C LEU A 140 2.28 -1.43 6.43
N ILE A 141 2.93 -1.76 7.55
CA ILE A 141 4.33 -1.43 7.80
C ILE A 141 5.25 -2.04 6.74
N PRO A 142 5.25 -3.38 6.50
CA PRO A 142 6.05 -3.97 5.45
C PRO A 142 5.72 -3.42 4.04
N LEU A 143 4.44 -3.23 3.72
CA LEU A 143 4.04 -2.67 2.42
C LEU A 143 4.59 -1.27 2.19
N LYS A 144 4.53 -0.40 3.20
CA LYS A 144 5.07 0.96 3.11
C LYS A 144 6.59 0.97 3.04
N ALA A 145 7.25 0.05 3.76
CA ALA A 145 8.70 -0.13 3.68
C ALA A 145 9.12 -0.58 2.28
N LYS A 146 8.43 -1.58 1.70
CA LYS A 146 8.66 -2.03 0.32
C LYS A 146 8.46 -0.91 -0.69
N ALA A 147 7.35 -0.18 -0.60
CA ALA A 147 7.07 0.94 -1.48
C ALA A 147 8.17 2.03 -1.40
N TRP A 148 8.69 2.30 -0.19
CA TRP A 148 9.82 3.21 -0.04
C TRP A 148 11.09 2.69 -0.70
N LEU A 149 11.44 1.42 -0.51
CA LEU A 149 12.61 0.78 -1.13
C LEU A 149 12.53 0.86 -2.66
N ASP A 150 11.40 0.46 -3.23
CA ASP A 150 11.21 0.43 -4.69
C ASP A 150 11.25 1.84 -5.30
N LEU A 151 10.57 2.82 -4.69
CA LEU A 151 10.58 4.20 -5.17
C LEU A 151 11.97 4.83 -5.01
N SER A 152 12.69 4.54 -3.92
CA SER A 152 14.06 5.02 -3.71
C SER A 152 15.02 4.43 -4.74
N ALA A 153 14.94 3.13 -5.03
CA ALA A 153 15.74 2.49 -6.06
C ALA A 153 15.44 3.09 -7.45
N ARG A 154 14.16 3.24 -7.80
CA ARG A 154 13.74 3.84 -9.08
C ARG A 154 14.18 5.28 -9.22
N SER A 155 14.20 6.06 -8.16
CA SER A 155 14.65 7.46 -8.19
C SER A 155 16.14 7.61 -8.55
N GLN A 156 16.92 6.53 -8.46
CA GLN A 156 18.34 6.49 -8.85
C GLN A 156 18.56 6.07 -10.31
N LEU A 157 17.50 5.59 -10.99
CA LEU A 157 17.60 5.13 -12.37
C LEU A 157 17.47 6.31 -13.33
N ALA A 158 18.35 6.33 -14.35
CA ALA A 158 18.30 7.35 -15.39
C ALA A 158 17.00 7.25 -16.20
N GLY A 159 16.30 8.38 -16.36
CA GLY A 159 15.05 8.46 -17.12
C GLY A 159 13.78 8.18 -16.32
N GLU A 160 13.87 7.69 -15.08
CA GLU A 160 12.72 7.53 -14.19
C GLU A 160 12.38 8.86 -13.49
N THR A 161 11.09 9.17 -13.41
CA THR A 161 10.60 10.32 -12.64
C THR A 161 9.77 9.82 -11.47
N VAL A 162 10.30 9.99 -10.27
CA VAL A 162 9.63 9.64 -9.01
C VAL A 162 9.36 10.92 -8.21
N ASP A 163 8.13 11.08 -7.72
CA ASP A 163 7.82 12.21 -6.83
C ASP A 163 8.47 11.98 -5.46
N ALA A 164 9.40 12.87 -5.09
CA ALA A 164 10.08 12.82 -3.80
C ALA A 164 9.12 12.87 -2.59
N ARG A 165 7.91 13.44 -2.79
CA ARG A 165 6.86 13.46 -1.77
C ARG A 165 6.34 12.06 -1.49
N ASP A 166 6.26 11.18 -2.49
CA ASP A 166 5.82 9.80 -2.28
C ASP A 166 6.85 8.99 -1.50
N ILE A 167 8.14 9.15 -1.78
CA ILE A 167 9.22 8.54 -1.00
C ILE A 167 9.12 9.00 0.47
N THR A 168 9.01 10.30 0.69
CA THR A 168 8.92 10.89 2.04
C THR A 168 7.67 10.42 2.78
N LYS A 169 6.54 10.33 2.09
CA LYS A 169 5.24 9.86 2.62
C LYS A 169 5.33 8.42 3.10
N HIS A 170 5.85 7.50 2.30
CA HIS A 170 5.95 6.08 2.66
C HIS A 170 6.88 5.88 3.85
N ARG A 171 8.03 6.53 3.88
CA ARG A 171 8.95 6.51 5.02
C ARG A 171 8.28 6.97 6.32
N ALA A 172 7.62 8.12 6.28
CA ALA A 172 6.94 8.66 7.47
C ALA A 172 5.80 7.75 7.94
N ASP A 173 5.05 7.14 7.00
CA ASP A 173 3.94 6.26 7.32
C ASP A 173 4.41 4.98 8.03
N VAL A 174 5.58 4.41 7.68
CA VAL A 174 6.17 3.27 8.41
C VAL A 174 6.36 3.61 9.89
N PHE A 175 7.02 4.72 10.20
CA PHE A 175 7.31 5.10 11.58
C PHE A 175 6.07 5.60 12.32
N ARG A 176 5.11 6.19 11.62
CA ARG A 176 3.80 6.55 12.19
C ARG A 176 3.03 5.32 12.64
N LEU A 177 2.96 4.29 11.80
CA LEU A 177 2.35 3.01 12.13
C LEU A 177 3.10 2.27 13.25
N ALA A 178 4.45 2.32 13.24
CA ALA A 178 5.28 1.70 14.27
C ALA A 178 4.95 2.21 15.69
N ALA A 179 4.58 3.48 15.81
CA ALA A 179 4.18 4.05 17.10
C ALA A 179 2.84 3.50 17.65
N THR A 180 2.10 2.74 16.84
CA THR A 180 0.83 2.10 17.24
C THR A 180 0.96 0.61 17.52
N LEU A 181 2.15 0.04 17.37
CA LEU A 181 2.37 -1.38 17.61
C LEU A 181 2.28 -1.72 19.09
N PRO A 182 1.59 -2.83 19.46
CA PRO A 182 1.60 -3.30 20.84
C PRO A 182 2.98 -3.81 21.24
N GLY A 183 3.40 -3.52 22.45
CA GLY A 183 4.74 -3.88 22.95
C GLY A 183 4.92 -5.34 23.37
N ASP A 184 3.84 -6.08 23.51
CA ASP A 184 3.77 -7.45 24.05
C ASP A 184 3.45 -8.52 22.98
N THR A 185 3.35 -8.12 21.73
CA THR A 185 3.00 -9.00 20.61
C THR A 185 4.16 -9.08 19.62
N THR A 186 4.37 -10.26 19.07
CA THR A 186 5.36 -10.49 17.99
C THR A 186 4.70 -11.20 16.82
N VAL A 187 5.20 -10.92 15.61
CA VAL A 187 4.73 -11.52 14.37
C VAL A 187 5.92 -11.97 13.55
N GLU A 188 5.90 -13.23 13.12
CA GLU A 188 6.89 -13.75 12.19
C GLU A 188 6.49 -13.41 10.76
N LEU A 189 7.43 -12.83 10.00
CA LEU A 189 7.25 -12.49 8.60
C LEU A 189 7.88 -13.55 7.69
N PRO A 190 7.31 -13.81 6.49
CA PRO A 190 8.00 -14.52 5.42
C PRO A 190 9.38 -13.95 5.16
N GLY A 191 10.35 -14.80 4.79
CA GLY A 191 11.74 -14.43 4.61
C GLY A 191 11.96 -13.19 3.71
N PRO A 192 11.37 -13.13 2.51
CA PRO A 192 11.51 -11.97 1.63
C PRO A 192 11.01 -10.66 2.26
N ILE A 193 9.83 -10.69 2.89
CA ILE A 193 9.24 -9.51 3.54
C ILE A 193 10.08 -9.06 4.73
N ARG A 194 10.60 -10.02 5.52
CA ARG A 194 11.51 -9.73 6.63
C ARG A 194 12.80 -9.08 6.15
N ALA A 195 13.36 -9.54 5.02
CA ALA A 195 14.55 -8.95 4.41
C ALA A 195 14.31 -7.51 3.93
N ASP A 196 13.18 -7.25 3.26
CA ASP A 196 12.79 -5.89 2.85
C ASP A 196 12.66 -4.95 4.06
N LEU A 197 11.99 -5.40 5.13
CA LEU A 197 11.80 -4.58 6.32
C LEU A 197 13.13 -4.33 7.07
N ALA A 198 14.02 -5.31 7.11
CA ALA A 198 15.37 -5.15 7.66
C ALA A 198 16.18 -4.15 6.84
N ALA A 199 16.14 -4.24 5.49
CA ALA A 199 16.80 -3.29 4.60
C ALA A 199 16.26 -1.86 4.78
N PHE A 200 14.94 -1.70 4.95
CA PHE A 200 14.34 -0.41 5.29
C PHE A 200 14.90 0.15 6.61
N LEU A 201 14.93 -0.64 7.69
CA LEU A 201 15.47 -0.19 8.97
C LEU A 201 16.97 0.13 8.92
N ALA A 202 17.75 -0.61 8.13
CA ALA A 202 19.17 -0.34 7.94
C ALA A 202 19.44 1.02 7.26
N ALA A 203 18.51 1.51 6.43
CA ALA A 203 18.59 2.83 5.82
C ALA A 203 18.39 3.98 6.82
N PHE A 204 17.83 3.70 8.00
CA PHE A 204 17.55 4.71 9.04
C PHE A 204 18.17 4.32 10.39
N PRO A 205 19.52 4.26 10.51
CA PRO A 205 20.17 4.07 11.82
C PRO A 205 19.80 5.20 12.78
N GLU A 206 20.06 5.02 14.07
CA GLU A 206 19.66 6.00 15.10
C GLU A 206 20.26 7.41 14.85
N GLU A 207 21.45 7.45 14.27
CA GLU A 207 22.19 8.68 13.94
C GLU A 207 21.80 9.25 12.56
N SER A 208 20.84 8.66 11.85
CA SER A 208 20.47 9.14 10.52
C SER A 208 20.05 10.62 10.55
N PRO A 209 20.57 11.46 9.64
CA PRO A 209 20.19 12.86 9.52
C PRO A 209 18.72 13.07 9.09
N GLU A 210 18.03 12.01 8.70
CA GLU A 210 16.63 12.04 8.27
C GLU A 210 15.63 12.13 9.44
N TRP A 211 16.05 11.78 10.68
CA TRP A 211 15.14 11.71 11.81
C TRP A 211 14.42 13.00 12.15
N PRO A 212 15.03 14.20 12.09
CA PRO A 212 14.29 15.43 12.37
C PRO A 212 13.09 15.62 11.43
N ALA A 213 13.25 15.30 10.14
CA ALA A 213 12.18 15.38 9.16
C ALA A 213 11.10 14.30 9.40
N ILE A 214 11.49 13.06 9.70
CA ILE A 214 10.58 11.95 10.01
C ILE A 214 9.75 12.30 11.25
N LEU A 215 10.38 12.66 12.36
CA LEU A 215 9.69 12.98 13.62
C LEU A 215 8.76 14.19 13.45
N SER A 216 9.17 15.21 12.69
CA SER A 216 8.31 16.35 12.36
C SER A 216 7.06 15.91 11.59
N ALA A 217 7.19 14.98 10.65
CA ALA A 217 6.06 14.51 9.82
C ALA A 217 5.04 13.67 10.60
N ILE A 218 5.46 13.01 11.70
CA ILE A 218 4.58 12.09 12.45
C ILE A 218 4.03 12.68 13.76
N LYS A 219 4.62 13.76 14.29
CA LYS A 219 4.32 14.33 15.61
C LYS A 219 2.84 14.65 15.86
N ASN A 220 2.14 15.12 14.82
CA ASN A 220 0.74 15.52 14.93
C ASN A 220 -0.23 14.32 15.00
N THR A 221 0.24 13.13 14.61
CA THR A 221 -0.56 11.90 14.61
C THR A 221 -0.31 11.09 15.89
N VAL A 222 0.95 10.93 16.29
CA VAL A 222 1.34 9.96 17.34
C VAL A 222 1.95 10.59 18.58
N GLY A 223 1.94 11.92 18.67
CA GLY A 223 2.46 12.67 19.82
C GLY A 223 3.94 13.04 19.71
N GLY A 224 4.41 13.91 20.62
CA GLY A 224 5.58 14.74 20.41
C GLY A 224 6.93 14.25 20.92
N ASN A 225 7.03 13.14 21.68
CA ASN A 225 8.30 12.76 22.34
C ASN A 225 8.86 11.41 21.90
N LEU A 226 8.60 11.03 20.65
CA LEU A 226 9.14 9.80 20.09
C LEU A 226 10.63 9.92 19.79
N LYS A 227 11.39 8.88 20.15
CA LYS A 227 12.81 8.79 19.86
C LYS A 227 13.05 7.80 18.70
N PRO A 228 14.05 8.04 17.85
CA PRO A 228 14.46 7.10 16.80
C PRO A 228 14.61 5.67 17.30
N ALA A 229 15.38 5.48 18.38
CA ALA A 229 15.61 4.17 18.99
C ALA A 229 14.29 3.46 19.35
N ALA A 230 13.32 4.16 19.94
CA ALA A 230 12.04 3.57 20.33
C ALA A 230 11.23 3.07 19.14
N LEU A 231 11.18 3.84 18.03
CA LEU A 231 10.49 3.46 16.81
C LEU A 231 11.15 2.26 16.11
N ARG A 232 12.48 2.27 16.06
CA ARG A 232 13.27 1.14 15.51
C ARG A 232 13.07 -0.12 16.34
N THR A 233 13.16 -0.02 17.66
CA THR A 233 12.94 -1.14 18.59
C THR A 233 11.51 -1.67 18.47
N ALA A 234 10.50 -0.82 18.35
CA ALA A 234 9.12 -1.26 18.19
C ALA A 234 8.96 -2.14 16.94
N ILE A 235 9.52 -1.74 15.78
CA ILE A 235 9.49 -2.55 14.56
C ILE A 235 10.32 -3.83 14.75
N GLY A 236 11.55 -3.71 15.23
CA GLY A 236 12.48 -4.84 15.38
C GLY A 236 11.94 -5.93 16.31
N SER A 237 11.39 -5.54 17.47
CA SER A 237 10.82 -6.48 18.41
C SER A 237 9.51 -7.10 17.90
N PHE A 238 8.62 -6.28 17.35
CA PHE A 238 7.33 -6.75 16.86
C PHE A 238 7.47 -7.76 15.73
N PHE A 239 8.38 -7.53 14.77
CA PHE A 239 8.60 -8.41 13.61
C PHE A 239 9.76 -9.39 13.76
N LEU A 240 10.29 -9.56 14.97
CA LEU A 240 11.38 -10.48 15.26
C LEU A 240 12.60 -10.28 14.34
N LEU A 241 12.94 -9.03 14.06
CA LEU A 241 14.12 -8.70 13.28
C LEU A 241 15.35 -8.79 14.19
N SER A 242 16.42 -9.44 13.71
CA SER A 242 17.69 -9.43 14.44
C SER A 242 18.17 -7.99 14.61
N PRO A 243 18.74 -7.62 15.77
CA PRO A 243 19.38 -6.32 15.93
C PRO A 243 20.50 -6.18 14.90
N SER A 244 20.43 -5.13 14.08
CA SER A 244 21.46 -4.74 13.12
C SER A 244 22.49 -3.85 13.78
#